data_bcf2288f9879088d62e33980fa5ecd99
#
_entry.id   bcf2288f9879088d62e33980fa5ecd99
#
_cell.length_a   1.000
_cell.length_b   1.000
_cell.length_c   1.000
_cell.angle_alpha   90.00
_cell.angle_beta   90.00
_cell.angle_gamma   90.00
#
_symmetry.space_group_name_H-M   'P 1'
#
loop_
_entity.id
_entity.type
_entity.pdbx_description
1 polymer ?
#
loop_
_entity_poly.entity_id
_entity_poly.type
_entity_poly.pdbx_seq_one_letter_code
_entity_poly.pdbx_strand_id
1 'polypeptide(L)'
;MPFREPKTQGVQLVSDLLSPSTLDDPYACYAQLRVAGPVHQVAGTNFYLATTWDAVQEAVSRPEDFSSNLTATLVNKGAFEPSTFDMGAVDSAGHVLATGDDPRHAHERKLVLPALVAKRIRALEPAIADIARQLWNDAAAHGHIEWMSAIGDRLPMTLVARLIGLPDADVPELV
;
A
#
# COMPACT_ATOMS: atom_id res chain seq x y z
N MET A 1 -28.86 -10.47 5.34
CA MET A 1 -28.65 -11.67 4.51
C MET A 1 -27.91 -12.71 5.34
N PRO A 2 -28.30 -13.99 5.38
CA PRO A 2 -27.54 -14.98 6.14
C PRO A 2 -26.18 -15.23 5.49
N PHE A 3 -25.15 -15.27 6.31
CA PHE A 3 -23.77 -15.60 5.95
C PHE A 3 -23.75 -17.00 5.32
N ARG A 4 -23.37 -17.08 4.04
CA ARG A 4 -23.25 -18.36 3.33
C ARG A 4 -21.88 -18.93 3.67
N GLU A 5 -21.82 -20.12 4.29
CA GLU A 5 -20.57 -20.81 4.60
C GLU A 5 -19.65 -20.87 3.36
N PRO A 6 -18.34 -20.59 3.51
CA PRO A 6 -17.40 -20.63 2.39
C PRO A 6 -17.31 -22.05 1.82
N LYS A 7 -17.40 -22.17 0.50
CA LYS A 7 -17.19 -23.45 -0.18
C LYS A 7 -15.75 -23.92 0.09
N THR A 8 -15.56 -25.20 0.39
CA THR A 8 -14.27 -25.85 0.72
C THR A 8 -13.12 -25.47 -0.22
N GLN A 9 -13.39 -25.19 -1.50
CA GLN A 9 -12.41 -24.77 -2.49
C GLN A 9 -11.82 -23.37 -2.22
N GLY A 10 -12.62 -22.45 -1.68
CA GLY A 10 -12.14 -21.10 -1.33
C GLY A 10 -11.17 -21.12 -0.13
N VAL A 11 -11.38 -22.04 0.81
CA VAL A 11 -10.50 -22.20 1.99
C VAL A 11 -9.09 -22.64 1.58
N GLN A 12 -8.95 -23.58 0.63
CA GLN A 12 -7.64 -24.03 0.15
C GLN A 12 -6.90 -22.94 -0.59
N LEU A 13 -7.58 -22.17 -1.45
CA LEU A 13 -6.97 -21.07 -2.19
C LEU A 13 -6.42 -19.96 -1.28
N VAL A 14 -7.09 -19.70 -0.17
CA VAL A 14 -6.64 -18.70 0.81
C VAL A 14 -5.48 -19.21 1.64
N SER A 15 -5.37 -20.52 1.91
CA SER A 15 -4.19 -21.09 2.58
C SER A 15 -2.93 -20.99 1.72
N ASP A 16 -3.08 -21.00 0.40
CA ASP A 16 -1.97 -20.89 -0.55
C ASP A 16 -1.56 -19.43 -0.83
N LEU A 17 -2.25 -18.45 -0.24
CA LEU A 17 -2.02 -17.02 -0.48
C LEU A 17 -0.57 -16.58 -0.27
N LEU A 18 0.11 -17.15 0.73
CA LEU A 18 1.50 -16.85 1.08
C LEU A 18 2.48 -17.91 0.58
N SER A 19 2.05 -18.82 -0.30
CA SER A 19 2.96 -19.79 -0.92
C SER A 19 3.96 -19.08 -1.85
N PRO A 20 5.18 -19.61 -2.04
CA PRO A 20 6.16 -19.00 -2.93
C PRO A 20 5.63 -18.76 -4.34
N SER A 21 4.90 -19.72 -4.91
CA SER A 21 4.33 -19.59 -6.24
C SER A 21 3.27 -18.50 -6.35
N THR A 22 2.48 -18.28 -5.29
CA THR A 22 1.50 -17.20 -5.26
C THR A 22 2.15 -15.84 -5.04
N LEU A 23 3.25 -15.78 -4.27
CA LEU A 23 4.00 -14.53 -4.08
C LEU A 23 4.72 -14.11 -5.37
N ASP A 24 5.21 -15.07 -6.16
CA ASP A 24 5.87 -14.81 -7.45
C ASP A 24 4.86 -14.36 -8.53
N ASP A 25 3.68 -15.01 -8.60
CA ASP A 25 2.58 -14.64 -9.50
C ASP A 25 1.22 -14.82 -8.80
N PRO A 26 0.70 -13.75 -8.16
CA PRO A 26 -0.54 -13.81 -7.41
C PRO A 26 -1.81 -13.79 -8.28
N TYR A 27 -1.71 -13.42 -9.56
CA TYR A 27 -2.89 -13.14 -10.39
C TYR A 27 -3.73 -14.37 -10.67
N ALA A 28 -3.11 -15.54 -10.84
CA ALA A 28 -3.81 -16.81 -11.03
C ALA A 28 -4.64 -17.18 -9.78
N CYS A 29 -4.06 -17.03 -8.59
CA CYS A 29 -4.75 -17.23 -7.31
C CYS A 29 -5.92 -16.25 -7.15
N TYR A 30 -5.71 -14.97 -7.40
CA TYR A 30 -6.77 -13.95 -7.31
C TYR A 30 -7.92 -14.19 -8.30
N ALA A 31 -7.63 -14.68 -9.50
CA ALA A 31 -8.67 -15.03 -10.46
C ALA A 31 -9.56 -16.17 -9.93
N GLN A 32 -8.96 -17.20 -9.35
CA GLN A 32 -9.70 -18.32 -8.78
C GLN A 32 -10.53 -17.88 -7.55
N LEU A 33 -9.98 -17.02 -6.68
CA LEU A 33 -10.70 -16.47 -5.54
C LEU A 33 -11.94 -15.67 -6.02
N ARG A 34 -11.82 -14.83 -7.05
CA ARG A 34 -12.96 -14.09 -7.61
C ARG A 34 -14.06 -15.00 -8.13
N VAL A 35 -13.70 -16.12 -8.74
CA VAL A 35 -14.68 -17.13 -9.20
C VAL A 35 -15.35 -17.83 -8.01
N ALA A 36 -14.61 -18.10 -6.94
CA ALA A 36 -15.13 -18.78 -5.74
C ALA A 36 -16.08 -17.88 -4.92
N GLY A 37 -15.85 -16.56 -4.93
CA GLY A 37 -16.73 -15.60 -4.25
C GLY A 37 -16.11 -14.22 -4.06
N PRO A 38 -16.90 -13.23 -3.61
CA PRO A 38 -16.44 -11.85 -3.46
C PRO A 38 -15.58 -11.63 -2.20
N VAL A 39 -15.78 -12.43 -1.14
CA VAL A 39 -15.10 -12.28 0.15
C VAL A 39 -14.71 -13.66 0.69
N HIS A 40 -13.49 -13.77 1.21
CA HIS A 40 -12.92 -15.00 1.75
C HIS A 40 -12.27 -14.74 3.10
N GLN A 41 -12.53 -15.61 4.09
CA GLN A 41 -11.79 -15.59 5.33
C GLN A 41 -10.45 -16.30 5.18
N VAL A 42 -9.38 -15.69 5.70
CA VAL A 42 -8.06 -16.32 5.79
C VAL A 42 -8.08 -17.33 6.93
N ALA A 43 -7.89 -18.59 6.61
CA ALA A 43 -8.01 -19.69 7.56
C ALA A 43 -7.10 -19.48 8.80
N GLY A 44 -7.62 -19.77 10.00
CA GLY A 44 -6.89 -19.60 11.24
C GLY A 44 -6.70 -18.14 11.71
N THR A 45 -7.29 -17.19 11.02
CA THR A 45 -7.19 -15.75 11.35
C THR A 45 -8.56 -15.05 11.33
N ASN A 46 -8.59 -13.80 11.79
CA ASN A 46 -9.75 -12.90 11.66
C ASN A 46 -9.64 -11.98 10.43
N PHE A 47 -8.75 -12.29 9.47
CA PHE A 47 -8.63 -11.53 8.24
C PHE A 47 -9.60 -12.01 7.18
N TYR A 48 -10.10 -11.06 6.39
CA TYR A 48 -10.96 -11.29 5.24
C TYR A 48 -10.38 -10.61 4.01
N LEU A 49 -10.45 -11.27 2.86
CA LEU A 49 -10.03 -10.76 1.57
C LEU A 49 -11.26 -10.39 0.75
N ALA A 50 -11.41 -9.12 0.41
CA ALA A 50 -12.35 -8.67 -0.62
C ALA A 50 -11.67 -8.80 -1.99
N THR A 51 -12.22 -9.66 -2.86
CA THR A 51 -11.55 -10.05 -4.12
C THR A 51 -12.22 -9.50 -5.36
N THR A 52 -13.45 -8.99 -5.27
CA THR A 52 -14.16 -8.38 -6.38
C THR A 52 -14.21 -6.86 -6.24
N TRP A 53 -14.31 -6.16 -7.37
CA TRP A 53 -14.43 -4.71 -7.40
C TRP A 53 -15.62 -4.20 -6.57
N ASP A 54 -16.78 -4.83 -6.72
CA ASP A 54 -17.99 -4.43 -6.01
C ASP A 54 -17.83 -4.56 -4.49
N ALA A 55 -17.22 -5.66 -4.01
CA ALA A 55 -16.97 -5.84 -2.58
C ALA A 55 -15.98 -4.80 -2.03
N VAL A 56 -14.94 -4.47 -2.79
CA VAL A 56 -13.98 -3.40 -2.42
C VAL A 56 -14.69 -2.05 -2.40
N GLN A 57 -15.47 -1.72 -3.45
CA GLN A 57 -16.21 -0.45 -3.51
C GLN A 57 -17.22 -0.32 -2.38
N GLU A 58 -17.94 -1.38 -2.03
CA GLU A 58 -18.84 -1.38 -0.88
C GLU A 58 -18.08 -1.08 0.42
N ALA A 59 -16.98 -1.77 0.68
CA ALA A 59 -16.19 -1.57 1.89
C ALA A 59 -15.66 -0.13 2.01
N VAL A 60 -15.03 0.42 0.98
CA VAL A 60 -14.45 1.77 1.02
C VAL A 60 -15.48 2.90 1.02
N SER A 61 -16.73 2.63 0.61
CA SER A 61 -17.82 3.61 0.64
C SER A 61 -18.57 3.67 1.96
N ARG A 62 -18.25 2.77 2.90
CA ARG A 62 -18.92 2.66 4.21
C ARG A 62 -17.92 2.79 5.35
N PRO A 63 -17.31 3.97 5.53
CA PRO A 63 -16.30 4.20 6.58
C PRO A 63 -16.82 4.02 8.00
N GLU A 64 -18.15 4.11 8.20
CA GLU A 64 -18.81 3.85 9.49
C GLU A 64 -18.79 2.37 9.89
N ASP A 65 -18.70 1.46 8.91
CA ASP A 65 -18.67 0.01 9.13
C ASP A 65 -17.24 -0.56 8.96
N PHE A 66 -16.42 0.10 8.13
CA PHE A 66 -15.07 -0.35 7.77
C PHE A 66 -14.05 0.76 8.05
N SER A 67 -13.44 0.68 9.22
CA SER A 67 -12.40 1.61 9.65
C SER A 67 -11.13 1.46 8.81
N SER A 68 -10.44 2.58 8.55
CA SER A 68 -9.08 2.59 7.96
C SER A 68 -8.00 2.34 9.00
N ASN A 69 -8.34 2.20 10.28
CA ASN A 69 -7.38 2.01 11.34
C ASN A 69 -6.68 0.65 11.23
N LEU A 70 -5.37 0.69 10.97
CA LEU A 70 -4.54 -0.51 10.83
C LEU A 70 -4.20 -1.08 12.22
N THR A 71 -5.03 -1.98 12.73
CA THR A 71 -4.82 -2.63 14.05
C THR A 71 -3.94 -3.87 13.97
N ALA A 72 -3.92 -4.54 12.82
CA ALA A 72 -3.15 -5.76 12.60
C ALA A 72 -2.79 -5.92 11.12
N THR A 73 -1.75 -6.69 10.83
CA THR A 73 -1.40 -7.10 9.48
C THR A 73 -1.20 -8.60 9.39
N LEU A 74 -1.41 -9.13 8.19
CA LEU A 74 -1.17 -10.53 7.87
C LEU A 74 0.30 -10.72 7.53
N VAL A 75 0.97 -11.65 8.20
CA VAL A 75 2.39 -11.94 7.99
C VAL A 75 2.64 -13.43 7.80
N ASN A 76 3.76 -13.76 7.16
CA ASN A 76 4.30 -15.10 7.05
C ASN A 76 5.40 -15.28 8.12
N LYS A 77 5.20 -16.18 9.08
CA LYS A 77 6.18 -16.49 10.13
C LYS A 77 7.10 -17.66 9.79
N GLY A 78 7.26 -18.00 8.51
CA GLY A 78 8.30 -18.93 8.05
C GLY A 78 7.81 -20.28 7.51
N ALA A 79 6.56 -20.69 7.72
CA ALA A 79 6.01 -21.92 7.17
C ALA A 79 5.02 -21.68 6.01
N PHE A 80 5.02 -20.47 5.45
CA PHE A 80 4.02 -19.96 4.49
C PHE A 80 2.58 -20.01 5.05
N GLU A 81 2.44 -20.16 6.35
CA GLU A 81 1.17 -20.11 7.04
C GLU A 81 0.84 -18.66 7.41
N PRO A 82 -0.40 -18.19 7.09
CA PRO A 82 -0.84 -16.87 7.49
C PRO A 82 -0.86 -16.73 9.01
N SER A 83 -0.29 -15.65 9.51
CA SER A 83 -0.29 -15.31 10.93
C SER A 83 -0.61 -13.84 11.12
N THR A 84 -1.16 -13.50 12.28
CA THR A 84 -1.49 -12.12 12.64
C THR A 84 -0.30 -11.46 13.33
N PHE A 85 0.05 -10.25 12.87
CA PHE A 85 0.95 -9.35 13.58
C PHE A 85 0.13 -8.16 14.10
N ASP A 86 0.08 -7.98 15.41
CA ASP A 86 -0.65 -6.90 16.06
C ASP A 86 0.15 -5.58 15.95
N MET A 87 -0.42 -4.60 15.25
CA MET A 87 0.19 -3.28 15.09
C MET A 87 0.11 -2.43 16.37
N GLY A 88 -0.84 -2.73 17.27
CA GLY A 88 -0.94 -2.08 18.58
C GLY A 88 0.22 -2.40 19.51
N ALA A 89 0.97 -3.48 19.24
CA ALA A 89 2.19 -3.81 19.96
C ALA A 89 3.41 -2.99 19.53
N VAL A 90 3.30 -2.20 18.45
CA VAL A 90 4.37 -1.33 17.92
C VAL A 90 4.10 0.08 18.43
N ASP A 91 4.84 0.51 19.43
CA ASP A 91 4.68 1.81 20.12
C ASP A 91 4.81 3.04 19.18
N SER A 92 5.35 2.83 17.97
CA SER A 92 5.53 3.83 16.91
C SER A 92 4.49 3.78 15.80
N ALA A 93 3.50 2.90 15.85
CA ALA A 93 2.39 2.88 14.88
C ALA A 93 1.46 4.08 15.13
N GLY A 94 2.01 5.29 15.02
CA GLY A 94 1.26 6.53 15.14
C GLY A 94 0.14 6.56 14.11
N HIS A 95 -1.00 7.12 14.48
CA HIS A 95 -2.06 7.43 13.54
C HIS A 95 -1.53 8.40 12.47
N VAL A 96 -1.44 7.91 11.25
CA VAL A 96 -1.13 8.73 10.08
C VAL A 96 -2.41 9.03 9.31
N LEU A 97 -2.36 10.00 8.41
CA LEU A 97 -3.52 10.40 7.62
C LEU A 97 -4.20 9.22 6.88
N ALA A 98 -3.40 8.25 6.41
CA ALA A 98 -3.91 7.09 5.67
C ALA A 98 -4.66 6.08 6.55
N THR A 99 -4.43 6.07 7.86
CA THR A 99 -5.02 5.11 8.82
C THR A 99 -5.95 5.79 9.83
N GLY A 100 -6.28 7.05 9.59
CA GLY A 100 -7.18 7.81 10.44
C GLY A 100 -8.64 7.62 10.05
N ASP A 101 -9.53 7.64 11.04
CA ASP A 101 -10.98 7.69 10.84
C ASP A 101 -11.53 9.09 11.13
N ASP A 102 -12.75 9.36 10.65
CA ASP A 102 -13.45 10.60 10.93
C ASP A 102 -13.86 10.70 12.42
N PRO A 103 -13.90 11.89 13.00
CA PRO A 103 -13.76 13.22 12.35
C PRO A 103 -12.31 13.72 12.19
N ARG A 104 -11.34 13.01 12.77
CA ARG A 104 -9.93 13.43 12.75
C ARG A 104 -9.35 13.41 11.34
N HIS A 105 -9.57 12.33 10.59
CA HIS A 105 -9.13 12.18 9.20
C HIS A 105 -9.63 13.33 8.32
N ALA A 106 -10.94 13.67 8.39
CA ALA A 106 -11.51 14.76 7.60
C ALA A 106 -10.85 16.11 7.93
N HIS A 107 -10.54 16.36 9.22
CA HIS A 107 -9.84 17.57 9.63
C HIS A 107 -8.41 17.63 9.08
N GLU A 108 -7.61 16.60 9.29
CA GLU A 108 -6.21 16.53 8.85
C GLU A 108 -6.11 16.58 7.31
N ARG A 109 -6.96 15.84 6.60
CA ARG A 109 -7.05 15.87 5.14
C ARG A 109 -7.34 17.27 4.60
N LYS A 110 -8.23 18.02 5.25
CA LYS A 110 -8.54 19.39 4.87
C LYS A 110 -7.34 20.33 4.97
N LEU A 111 -6.44 20.09 5.92
CA LEU A 111 -5.21 20.88 6.07
C LEU A 111 -4.20 20.57 4.95
N VAL A 112 -4.09 19.31 4.53
CA VAL A 112 -3.09 18.84 3.56
C VAL A 112 -3.52 19.07 2.11
N LEU A 113 -4.82 18.90 1.79
CA LEU A 113 -5.35 19.00 0.43
C LEU A 113 -4.95 20.27 -0.34
N PRO A 114 -4.92 21.48 0.26
CA PRO A 114 -4.50 22.69 -0.47
C PRO A 114 -3.06 22.64 -0.99
N ALA A 115 -2.18 21.86 -0.36
CA ALA A 115 -0.82 21.65 -0.84
C ALA A 115 -0.76 20.66 -2.04
N LEU A 116 -1.74 19.78 -2.17
CA LEU A 116 -1.79 18.69 -3.15
C LEU A 116 -2.77 18.94 -4.30
N VAL A 117 -3.22 20.19 -4.49
CA VAL A 117 -4.14 20.52 -5.60
C VAL A 117 -3.46 20.30 -6.96
N ALA A 118 -4.24 19.86 -7.96
CA ALA A 118 -3.74 19.51 -9.29
C ALA A 118 -2.88 20.60 -9.97
N LYS A 119 -3.14 21.87 -9.70
CA LYS A 119 -2.33 22.99 -10.20
C LYS A 119 -0.91 22.98 -9.64
N ARG A 120 -0.75 22.70 -8.32
CA ARG A 120 0.57 22.62 -7.68
C ARG A 120 1.32 21.38 -8.15
N ILE A 121 0.63 20.25 -8.24
CA ILE A 121 1.25 19.00 -8.74
C ILE A 121 1.75 19.18 -10.19
N ARG A 122 0.95 19.77 -11.07
CA ARG A 122 1.39 20.09 -12.45
C ARG A 122 2.58 21.05 -12.51
N ALA A 123 2.67 21.99 -11.58
CA ALA A 123 3.79 22.91 -11.50
C ALA A 123 5.13 22.24 -11.12
N LEU A 124 5.10 21.00 -10.61
CA LEU A 124 6.29 20.20 -10.31
C LEU A 124 6.87 19.51 -11.55
N GLU A 125 6.11 19.40 -12.66
CA GLU A 125 6.54 18.66 -13.87
C GLU A 125 7.93 19.08 -14.39
N PRO A 126 8.27 20.38 -14.53
CA PRO A 126 9.62 20.79 -14.94
C PRO A 126 10.69 20.33 -13.95
N ALA A 127 10.44 20.46 -12.64
CA ALA A 127 11.39 20.05 -11.63
C ALA A 127 11.58 18.51 -11.63
N ILE A 128 10.52 17.75 -11.84
CA ILE A 128 10.58 16.29 -12.00
C ILE A 128 11.46 15.92 -13.19
N ALA A 129 11.25 16.56 -14.33
CA ALA A 129 12.04 16.31 -15.54
C ALA A 129 13.53 16.66 -15.35
N ASP A 130 13.83 17.73 -14.64
CA ASP A 130 15.22 18.15 -14.37
C ASP A 130 15.91 17.19 -13.40
N ILE A 131 15.26 16.81 -12.30
CA ILE A 131 15.81 15.83 -11.35
C ILE A 131 16.04 14.48 -12.05
N ALA A 132 15.04 14.00 -12.79
CA ALA A 132 15.15 12.72 -13.51
C ALA A 132 16.32 12.73 -14.51
N ARG A 133 16.49 13.84 -15.24
CA ARG A 133 17.60 14.01 -16.19
C ARG A 133 18.95 14.03 -15.48
N GLN A 134 19.05 14.72 -14.35
CA GLN A 134 20.28 14.76 -13.56
C GLN A 134 20.65 13.38 -13.05
N LEU A 135 19.71 12.68 -12.38
CA LEU A 135 19.92 11.33 -11.85
C LEU A 135 20.32 10.34 -12.96
N TRP A 136 19.68 10.45 -14.14
CA TRP A 136 20.03 9.65 -15.31
C TRP A 136 21.46 9.92 -15.77
N ASN A 137 21.84 11.18 -15.95
CA ASN A 137 23.18 11.53 -16.43
C ASN A 137 24.27 11.07 -15.45
N ASP A 138 24.04 11.22 -14.15
CA ASP A 138 24.98 10.78 -13.11
C ASP A 138 25.16 9.26 -13.14
N ALA A 139 24.07 8.52 -13.30
CA ALA A 139 24.09 7.06 -13.30
C ALA A 139 24.61 6.46 -14.62
N ALA A 140 24.22 7.04 -15.77
CA ALA A 140 24.57 6.53 -17.09
C ALA A 140 26.07 6.67 -17.45
N ALA A 141 26.81 7.51 -16.74
CA ALA A 141 28.24 7.72 -16.96
C ALA A 141 29.07 6.43 -16.82
N HIS A 142 28.56 5.40 -16.17
CA HIS A 142 29.24 4.13 -15.93
C HIS A 142 28.85 3.01 -16.92
N GLY A 143 28.01 3.32 -17.93
CA GLY A 143 27.59 2.35 -18.96
C GLY A 143 26.54 1.30 -18.53
N HIS A 144 26.17 1.29 -17.26
CA HIS A 144 25.08 0.50 -16.69
C HIS A 144 24.42 1.28 -15.55
N ILE A 145 23.14 1.02 -15.28
CA ILE A 145 22.37 1.70 -14.23
C ILE A 145 21.72 0.64 -13.34
N GLU A 146 21.96 0.72 -12.04
CA GLU A 146 21.10 0.09 -11.06
C GLU A 146 19.89 1.02 -10.85
N TRP A 147 18.75 0.65 -11.44
CA TRP A 147 17.59 1.53 -11.58
C TRP A 147 16.99 1.97 -10.25
N MET A 148 16.84 1.03 -9.28
CA MET A 148 16.16 1.34 -8.03
C MET A 148 16.95 2.36 -7.20
N SER A 149 18.21 2.06 -6.88
CA SER A 149 19.04 2.94 -6.05
C SER A 149 19.42 4.25 -6.76
N ALA A 150 19.60 4.22 -8.09
CA ALA A 150 19.99 5.41 -8.83
C ALA A 150 18.84 6.38 -9.09
N ILE A 151 17.64 5.88 -9.37
CA ILE A 151 16.50 6.69 -9.81
C ILE A 151 15.24 6.38 -9.00
N GLY A 152 14.88 5.09 -8.85
CA GLY A 152 13.60 4.66 -8.30
C GLY A 152 13.35 5.15 -6.87
N ASP A 153 14.37 5.12 -6.03
CA ASP A 153 14.29 5.59 -4.64
C ASP A 153 14.50 7.10 -4.55
N ARG A 154 15.47 7.63 -5.28
CA ARG A 154 15.91 9.03 -5.15
C ARG A 154 14.93 10.04 -5.71
N LEU A 155 14.33 9.77 -6.89
CA LEU A 155 13.43 10.71 -7.55
C LEU A 155 12.18 11.01 -6.69
N PRO A 156 11.41 10.01 -6.22
CA PRO A 156 10.25 10.27 -5.37
C PRO A 156 10.61 10.94 -4.06
N MET A 157 11.69 10.51 -3.39
CA MET A 157 12.11 11.08 -2.11
C MET A 157 12.52 12.55 -2.25
N THR A 158 13.28 12.90 -3.31
CA THR A 158 13.62 14.29 -3.59
C THR A 158 12.37 15.15 -3.80
N LEU A 159 11.39 14.63 -4.53
CA LEU A 159 10.14 15.36 -4.79
C LEU A 159 9.31 15.55 -3.52
N VAL A 160 9.18 14.51 -2.70
CA VAL A 160 8.46 14.59 -1.41
C VAL A 160 9.17 15.57 -0.48
N ALA A 161 10.50 15.49 -0.35
CA ALA A 161 11.29 16.41 0.47
C ALA A 161 11.04 17.88 0.06
N ARG A 162 11.11 18.20 -1.22
CA ARG A 162 10.81 19.55 -1.74
C ARG A 162 9.36 19.96 -1.50
N LEU A 163 8.40 19.03 -1.64
CA LEU A 163 6.98 19.32 -1.43
C LEU A 163 6.66 19.71 0.01
N ILE A 164 7.35 19.10 0.98
CA ILE A 164 7.22 19.39 2.41
C ILE A 164 8.21 20.45 2.91
N GLY A 165 9.07 20.97 2.03
CA GLY A 165 9.98 22.08 2.32
C GLY A 165 11.30 21.67 2.97
N LEU A 166 11.71 20.41 2.84
CA LEU A 166 13.05 19.96 3.26
C LEU A 166 14.12 20.37 2.24
N PRO A 167 15.34 20.72 2.68
CA PRO A 167 16.47 20.97 1.80
C PRO A 167 16.89 19.72 1.03
N ASP A 168 17.35 19.90 -0.22
CA ASP A 168 17.86 18.77 -1.01
C ASP A 168 19.07 18.09 -0.36
N ALA A 169 19.81 18.81 0.48
CA ALA A 169 20.96 18.26 1.21
C ALA A 169 20.58 17.16 2.21
N ASP A 170 19.32 17.15 2.69
CA ASP A 170 18.83 16.19 3.68
C ASP A 170 18.25 14.91 3.00
N VAL A 171 18.05 14.94 1.67
CA VAL A 171 17.48 13.80 0.93
C VAL A 171 18.29 12.51 1.09
N PRO A 172 19.63 12.50 1.08
CA PRO A 172 20.40 11.28 1.30
C PRO A 172 20.16 10.58 2.63
N GLU A 173 19.67 11.29 3.64
CA GLU A 173 19.32 10.72 4.96
C GLU A 173 17.91 10.07 4.95
N LEU A 174 17.13 10.32 3.90
CA LEU A 174 15.78 9.80 3.73
C LEU A 174 15.72 8.54 2.82
N VAL A 175 16.80 8.25 2.10
CA VAL A 175 16.98 7.14 1.17
C VAL A 175 17.94 6.12 1.78
#